data_64ff6b93632a518932f0d211908887e8
#
_entry.id   64ff6b93632a518932f0d211908887e8
#
_cell.length_a   1.000
_cell.length_b   1.000
_cell.length_c   1.000
_cell.angle_alpha   90.00
_cell.angle_beta   90.00
_cell.angle_gamma   90.00
#
_symmetry.space_group_name_H-M   'P 1'
#
loop_
_entity.id
_entity.type
_entity.pdbx_description
1 polymer ?
#
loop_
_entity_poly.entity_id
_entity_poly.type
_entity_poly.pdbx_seq_one_letter_code
_entity_poly.pdbx_strand_id
1 'polypeptide(L)'
;MRTIFTLLVGVAAMVCTGCEVDDTELNNSKTYTLYEDISALVISNGVDVIVDDALPHNQVYALTNANNFNRLSVEVNDGTLHIGVSTSIFGHNRCVVYVPSVAYERVEMGDGSDFSWDSCNSDVLSVTVSGGGDCQIKGVAQKLSIDSSGGADVKCGELEAEDVTINASGGSDIDAVANSTLSLTASGGADIHIKGNPQIVHWDVSGGADVEFN
;
A
#
# COMPACT_ATOMS: atom_id res chain seq x y z
N MET A 1 0.45 43.63 12.49
CA MET A 1 1.61 42.73 12.51
C MET A 1 1.07 41.32 12.71
N ARG A 2 0.85 40.60 11.64
CA ARG A 2 0.32 39.21 11.68
C ARG A 2 1.50 38.26 11.56
N THR A 3 1.80 37.55 12.63
CA THR A 3 2.86 36.57 12.70
C THR A 3 2.36 35.33 11.98
N ILE A 4 2.97 35.00 10.85
CA ILE A 4 2.73 33.74 10.12
C ILE A 4 3.52 32.67 10.88
N PHE A 5 2.81 31.75 11.56
CA PHE A 5 3.40 30.53 12.08
C PHE A 5 3.53 29.56 10.90
N THR A 6 4.75 29.42 10.40
CA THR A 6 5.09 28.33 9.50
C THR A 6 5.25 27.08 10.36
N LEU A 7 4.25 26.20 10.35
CA LEU A 7 4.34 24.90 10.98
C LEU A 7 5.27 24.03 10.10
N LEU A 8 6.50 23.87 10.55
CA LEU A 8 7.46 22.94 9.97
C LEU A 8 7.03 21.54 10.43
N VAL A 9 6.22 20.84 9.62
CA VAL A 9 5.93 19.43 9.84
C VAL A 9 7.20 18.67 9.50
N GLY A 10 7.89 18.18 10.53
CA GLY A 10 9.02 17.29 10.35
C GLY A 10 8.52 15.96 9.81
N VAL A 11 8.63 15.76 8.52
CA VAL A 11 8.42 14.46 7.88
C VAL A 11 9.56 13.56 8.33
N ALA A 12 9.28 12.59 9.19
CA ALA A 12 10.20 11.51 9.46
C ALA A 12 10.25 10.64 8.19
N ALA A 13 11.28 10.85 7.38
CA ALA A 13 11.55 10.02 6.22
C ALA A 13 11.78 8.58 6.68
N MET A 14 10.80 7.70 6.46
CA MET A 14 10.95 6.28 6.66
C MET A 14 11.60 5.71 5.41
N VAL A 15 12.83 5.27 5.55
CA VAL A 15 13.62 4.67 4.47
C VAL A 15 13.10 3.25 4.24
N CYS A 16 12.32 3.04 3.20
CA CYS A 16 12.21 1.72 2.58
C CYS A 16 13.59 1.33 2.07
N THR A 17 14.17 0.24 2.59
CA THR A 17 15.44 -0.30 2.12
C THR A 17 15.26 -0.94 0.73
N GLY A 18 15.21 -0.09 -0.29
CA GLY A 18 15.05 -0.50 -1.68
C GLY A 18 15.00 0.67 -2.65
N CYS A 19 14.44 1.79 -2.26
CA CYS A 19 14.54 3.05 -2.99
C CYS A 19 14.91 4.16 -2.01
N GLU A 20 16.12 4.69 -2.10
CA GLU A 20 16.45 5.97 -1.47
C GLU A 20 15.55 7.03 -2.11
N VAL A 21 14.54 7.48 -1.37
CA VAL A 21 13.81 8.69 -1.74
C VAL A 21 14.76 9.85 -1.54
N ASP A 22 15.33 10.36 -2.60
CA ASP A 22 16.04 11.63 -2.55
C ASP A 22 15.00 12.75 -2.43
N ASP A 23 14.64 13.10 -1.17
CA ASP A 23 13.68 14.16 -0.83
C ASP A 23 14.08 15.52 -1.42
N THR A 24 15.31 15.67 -1.87
CA THR A 24 15.80 16.94 -2.44
C THR A 24 15.18 17.25 -3.81
N GLU A 25 14.60 16.26 -4.48
CA GLU A 25 13.96 16.43 -5.79
C GLU A 25 12.45 16.73 -5.73
N LEU A 26 11.76 16.48 -4.59
CA LEU A 26 10.33 16.74 -4.43
C LEU A 26 10.07 18.16 -3.96
N ASN A 27 10.00 19.11 -4.86
CA ASN A 27 9.95 20.54 -4.56
C ASN A 27 8.60 21.22 -4.78
N ASN A 28 7.60 20.48 -5.28
CA ASN A 28 6.23 20.97 -5.46
C ASN A 28 5.27 20.20 -4.58
N SER A 29 4.35 20.90 -3.93
CA SER A 29 3.36 20.27 -3.05
C SER A 29 1.95 20.79 -3.30
N LYS A 30 0.96 19.95 -3.03
CA LYS A 30 -0.46 20.29 -3.11
C LYS A 30 -1.26 19.52 -2.07
N THR A 31 -2.17 20.22 -1.40
CA THR A 31 -3.15 19.59 -0.49
C THR A 31 -4.51 19.50 -1.17
N TYR A 32 -5.15 18.36 -1.06
CA TYR A 32 -6.52 18.12 -1.49
C TYR A 32 -7.40 17.95 -0.26
N THR A 33 -8.59 18.49 -0.29
CA THR A 33 -9.59 18.33 0.78
C THR A 33 -10.60 17.27 0.35
N LEU A 34 -10.79 16.26 1.19
CA LEU A 34 -11.81 15.24 1.00
C LEU A 34 -13.12 15.73 1.62
N TYR A 35 -14.23 15.51 0.93
CA TYR A 35 -15.57 15.90 1.38
C TYR A 35 -16.44 14.70 1.76
N GLU A 36 -15.91 13.50 1.61
CA GLU A 36 -16.53 12.22 1.94
C GLU A 36 -15.59 11.38 2.78
N ASP A 37 -16.13 10.52 3.62
CA ASP A 37 -15.35 9.52 4.34
C ASP A 37 -14.85 8.46 3.34
N ILE A 38 -13.64 7.95 3.61
CA ILE A 38 -13.01 6.95 2.77
C ILE A 38 -12.75 5.67 3.57
N SER A 39 -12.98 4.53 2.95
CA SER A 39 -12.66 3.19 3.49
C SER A 39 -11.88 2.32 2.51
N ALA A 40 -11.64 2.82 1.31
CA ALA A 40 -10.90 2.09 0.30
C ALA A 40 -9.94 3.00 -0.48
N LEU A 41 -8.84 2.40 -0.96
CA LEU A 41 -7.84 3.03 -1.82
C LEU A 41 -7.72 2.28 -3.14
N VAL A 42 -7.62 3.02 -4.23
CA VAL A 42 -7.21 2.51 -5.55
C VAL A 42 -6.05 3.37 -6.04
N ILE A 43 -4.90 2.73 -6.24
CA ILE A 43 -3.63 3.37 -6.58
C ILE A 43 -3.16 2.85 -7.93
N SER A 44 -2.78 3.72 -8.84
CA SER A 44 -2.42 3.32 -10.21
C SER A 44 -1.34 4.19 -10.84
N ASN A 45 -0.72 3.63 -11.88
CA ASN A 45 0.19 4.33 -12.78
C ASN A 45 1.46 4.90 -12.11
N GLY A 46 2.05 4.15 -11.17
CA GLY A 46 3.35 4.48 -10.59
C GLY A 46 3.32 5.66 -9.61
N VAL A 47 2.24 5.83 -8.87
CA VAL A 47 2.15 6.77 -7.75
C VAL A 47 2.52 6.05 -6.46
N ASP A 48 3.44 6.61 -5.69
CA ASP A 48 3.78 6.11 -4.37
C ASP A 48 2.81 6.67 -3.34
N VAL A 49 2.21 5.84 -2.50
CA VAL A 49 1.24 6.26 -1.49
C VAL A 49 1.70 5.85 -0.10
N ILE A 50 1.68 6.80 0.82
CA ILE A 50 2.07 6.60 2.21
C ILE A 50 0.90 6.99 3.11
N VAL A 51 0.51 6.10 4.02
CA VAL A 51 -0.45 6.46 5.08
C VAL A 51 0.28 7.24 6.17
N ASP A 52 -0.21 8.42 6.49
CA ASP A 52 0.38 9.33 7.48
C ASP A 52 -0.63 9.61 8.61
N ASP A 53 -0.28 9.15 9.81
CA ASP A 53 -1.08 9.33 11.03
C ASP A 53 -1.20 10.80 11.47
N ALA A 54 -0.32 11.67 10.99
CA ALA A 54 -0.35 13.10 11.31
C ALA A 54 -1.29 13.90 10.41
N LEU A 55 -1.74 13.33 9.29
CA LEU A 55 -2.68 14.01 8.39
C LEU A 55 -4.10 14.04 8.97
N PRO A 56 -4.80 15.19 8.86
CA PRO A 56 -6.23 15.24 9.13
C PRO A 56 -7.00 14.26 8.22
N HIS A 57 -8.02 13.59 8.76
CA HIS A 57 -8.78 12.54 8.05
C HIS A 57 -9.43 13.01 6.74
N ASN A 58 -9.59 14.31 6.56
CA ASN A 58 -10.17 14.91 5.36
C ASN A 58 -9.13 15.56 4.43
N GLN A 59 -7.86 15.21 4.53
CA GLN A 59 -6.81 15.78 3.70
C GLN A 59 -5.94 14.70 3.06
N VAL A 60 -5.51 15.00 1.83
CA VAL A 60 -4.48 14.28 1.10
C VAL A 60 -3.39 15.27 0.71
N TYR A 61 -2.13 14.92 0.93
CA TYR A 61 -1.00 15.76 0.61
C TYR A 61 -0.13 15.11 -0.45
N ALA A 62 0.10 15.79 -1.55
CA ALA A 62 0.90 15.27 -2.66
C ALA A 62 2.17 16.08 -2.86
N LEU A 63 3.26 15.36 -3.12
CA LEU A 63 4.57 15.88 -3.47
C LEU A 63 5.00 15.40 -4.86
N THR A 64 5.62 16.26 -5.63
CA THR A 64 6.20 15.89 -6.93
C THR A 64 7.44 16.71 -7.25
N ASN A 65 8.39 16.14 -7.97
CA ASN A 65 9.60 16.81 -8.44
C ASN A 65 9.38 17.68 -9.69
N ALA A 66 8.25 17.55 -10.34
CA ALA A 66 7.88 18.35 -11.50
C ALA A 66 6.45 18.89 -11.32
N ASN A 67 6.06 19.88 -12.11
CA ASN A 67 4.70 20.42 -12.07
C ASN A 67 3.71 19.45 -12.75
N ASN A 68 3.57 18.25 -12.16
CA ASN A 68 2.74 17.16 -12.66
C ASN A 68 1.33 17.12 -12.03
N PHE A 69 0.97 18.08 -11.20
CA PHE A 69 -0.37 18.10 -10.55
C PHE A 69 -1.55 18.14 -11.51
N ASN A 70 -1.35 18.61 -12.73
CA ASN A 70 -2.36 18.56 -13.79
C ASN A 70 -2.60 17.14 -14.34
N ARG A 71 -1.72 16.20 -14.01
CA ARG A 71 -1.81 14.78 -14.39
C ARG A 71 -2.25 13.89 -13.23
N LEU A 72 -2.04 14.35 -11.99
CA LEU A 72 -2.42 13.64 -10.78
C LEU A 72 -3.93 13.81 -10.58
N SER A 73 -4.67 12.69 -10.59
CA SER A 73 -6.04 12.60 -10.13
C SER A 73 -6.06 12.15 -8.67
N VAL A 74 -6.85 12.85 -7.85
CA VAL A 74 -7.16 12.51 -6.47
C VAL A 74 -8.67 12.73 -6.34
N GLU A 75 -9.44 11.66 -6.40
CA GLU A 75 -10.91 11.69 -6.46
C GLU A 75 -11.51 10.68 -5.50
N VAL A 76 -12.61 11.04 -4.84
CA VAL A 76 -13.39 10.12 -4.02
C VAL A 76 -14.66 9.77 -4.73
N ASN A 77 -14.96 8.49 -4.88
CA ASN A 77 -16.18 7.95 -5.42
C ASN A 77 -16.68 6.80 -4.54
N ASP A 78 -17.87 6.92 -4.00
CA ASP A 78 -18.50 5.89 -3.16
C ASP A 78 -17.56 5.36 -2.04
N GLY A 79 -16.93 6.26 -1.29
CA GLY A 79 -16.02 5.91 -0.19
C GLY A 79 -14.66 5.34 -0.63
N THR A 80 -14.38 5.32 -1.93
CA THR A 80 -13.08 4.89 -2.48
C THR A 80 -12.28 6.11 -2.94
N LEU A 81 -11.07 6.26 -2.40
CA LEU A 81 -10.12 7.27 -2.84
C LEU A 81 -9.29 6.71 -4.01
N HIS A 82 -9.48 7.28 -5.18
CA HIS A 82 -8.72 6.97 -6.39
C HIS A 82 -7.55 7.93 -6.54
N ILE A 83 -6.34 7.37 -6.62
CA ILE A 83 -5.11 8.11 -6.82
C ILE A 83 -4.40 7.52 -8.02
N GLY A 84 -4.09 8.37 -8.99
CA GLY A 84 -3.39 7.93 -10.18
C GLY A 84 -2.94 9.09 -11.04
N VAL A 85 -2.09 8.80 -12.02
CA VAL A 85 -1.67 9.79 -13.02
C VAL A 85 -2.17 9.39 -14.41
N SER A 86 -2.53 10.37 -15.22
CA SER A 86 -3.10 10.13 -16.56
C SER A 86 -2.16 9.45 -17.55
N THR A 87 -0.86 9.39 -17.23
CA THR A 87 0.18 8.68 -18.02
C THR A 87 1.23 8.18 -17.04
N SER A 88 1.77 6.98 -17.28
CA SER A 88 2.86 6.44 -16.46
C SER A 88 3.97 7.47 -16.29
N ILE A 89 4.45 7.60 -15.07
CA ILE A 89 5.59 8.46 -14.75
C ILE A 89 6.85 7.73 -15.20
N PHE A 90 7.26 7.92 -16.43
CA PHE A 90 8.52 7.38 -16.94
C PHE A 90 9.68 8.35 -16.65
N GLY A 91 10.79 7.81 -16.20
CA GLY A 91 12.02 8.56 -15.93
C GLY A 91 12.09 9.09 -14.50
N HIS A 92 12.71 10.26 -14.32
CA HIS A 92 12.96 10.86 -13.01
C HIS A 92 11.76 11.60 -12.38
N ASN A 93 10.57 11.46 -12.94
CA ASN A 93 9.38 12.08 -12.37
C ASN A 93 8.83 11.19 -11.25
N ARG A 94 8.75 11.74 -10.05
CA ARG A 94 8.21 11.06 -8.86
C ARG A 94 6.97 11.77 -8.37
N CYS A 95 6.02 10.99 -7.88
CA CYS A 95 4.83 11.51 -7.24
C CYS A 95 4.57 10.68 -5.98
N VAL A 96 4.68 11.32 -4.82
CA VAL A 96 4.38 10.71 -3.52
C VAL A 96 3.12 11.36 -2.97
N VAL A 97 2.16 10.55 -2.58
CA VAL A 97 0.88 11.01 -2.03
C VAL A 97 0.72 10.47 -0.61
N TYR A 98 0.57 11.37 0.33
CA TYR A 98 0.27 11.05 1.72
C TYR A 98 -1.24 11.07 1.91
N VAL A 99 -1.77 9.98 2.47
CA VAL A 99 -3.19 9.80 2.77
C VAL A 99 -3.40 9.67 4.27
N PRO A 100 -4.57 10.07 4.81
CA PRO A 100 -4.82 9.98 6.25
C PRO A 100 -4.90 8.53 6.71
N SER A 101 -4.50 8.28 7.95
CA SER A 101 -4.69 6.98 8.60
C SER A 101 -6.15 6.84 9.02
N VAL A 102 -6.86 5.94 8.36
CA VAL A 102 -8.22 5.52 8.67
C VAL A 102 -8.29 3.99 8.58
N ALA A 103 -9.39 3.38 9.06
CA ALA A 103 -9.58 1.95 8.92
C ALA A 103 -9.93 1.58 7.46
N TYR A 104 -8.92 1.45 6.62
CA TYR A 104 -9.13 0.97 5.27
C TYR A 104 -9.53 -0.49 5.27
N GLU A 105 -10.60 -0.81 4.55
CA GLU A 105 -11.08 -2.17 4.33
C GLU A 105 -10.52 -2.78 3.04
N ARG A 106 -10.09 -1.93 2.11
CA ARG A 106 -9.59 -2.35 0.80
C ARG A 106 -8.51 -1.41 0.27
N VAL A 107 -7.42 -2.03 -0.20
CA VAL A 107 -6.33 -1.37 -0.92
C VAL A 107 -6.10 -2.12 -2.23
N GLU A 108 -6.29 -1.45 -3.35
CA GLU A 108 -5.98 -1.98 -4.68
C GLU A 108 -4.85 -1.16 -5.29
N MET A 109 -3.83 -1.83 -5.79
CA MET A 109 -2.71 -1.15 -6.43
C MET A 109 -2.19 -1.91 -7.64
N GLY A 110 -1.65 -1.14 -8.60
CA GLY A 110 -1.14 -1.69 -9.83
C GLY A 110 -0.13 -0.78 -10.53
N ASP A 111 0.38 -1.26 -11.64
CA ASP A 111 1.21 -0.51 -12.57
C ASP A 111 2.51 0.07 -11.96
N GLY A 112 3.15 -0.67 -11.03
CA GLY A 112 4.41 -0.25 -10.40
C GLY A 112 4.24 0.89 -9.39
N SER A 113 3.11 0.94 -8.72
CA SER A 113 2.86 1.83 -7.58
C SER A 113 3.36 1.20 -6.30
N ASP A 114 3.88 2.02 -5.38
CA ASP A 114 4.31 1.57 -4.06
C ASP A 114 3.35 2.07 -2.97
N PHE A 115 3.07 1.22 -1.98
CA PHE A 115 2.18 1.55 -0.85
C PHE A 115 2.82 1.21 0.49
N SER A 116 2.71 2.13 1.45
CA SER A 116 3.20 1.91 2.81
C SER A 116 2.18 2.36 3.86
N TRP A 117 1.90 1.47 4.82
CA TRP A 117 1.02 1.73 5.96
C TRP A 117 1.56 1.06 7.23
N ASP A 118 2.12 1.85 8.14
CA ASP A 118 2.81 1.34 9.34
C ASP A 118 1.90 1.22 10.58
N SER A 119 0.65 1.70 10.51
CA SER A 119 -0.27 1.80 11.66
C SER A 119 -1.63 1.15 11.39
N CYS A 120 -1.66 0.08 10.61
CA CYS A 120 -2.91 -0.62 10.27
C CYS A 120 -3.65 -1.09 11.54
N ASN A 121 -4.93 -0.80 11.59
CA ASN A 121 -5.84 -1.33 12.60
C ASN A 121 -7.22 -1.53 11.94
N SER A 122 -7.44 -2.72 11.37
CA SER A 122 -8.65 -3.03 10.59
C SER A 122 -9.27 -4.35 11.01
N ASP A 123 -10.60 -4.40 11.05
CA ASP A 123 -11.31 -5.67 11.26
C ASP A 123 -11.20 -6.58 10.02
N VAL A 124 -11.30 -5.98 8.83
CA VAL A 124 -11.18 -6.68 7.56
C VAL A 124 -10.33 -5.84 6.62
N LEU A 125 -9.27 -6.43 6.09
CA LEU A 125 -8.41 -5.78 5.10
C LEU A 125 -8.26 -6.69 3.88
N SER A 126 -8.62 -6.16 2.72
CA SER A 126 -8.36 -6.76 1.42
C SER A 126 -7.29 -5.97 0.68
N VAL A 127 -6.22 -6.64 0.29
CA VAL A 127 -5.08 -6.07 -0.44
C VAL A 127 -4.99 -6.75 -1.79
N THR A 128 -5.13 -5.99 -2.86
CA THR A 128 -4.96 -6.49 -4.23
C THR A 128 -3.77 -5.77 -4.87
N VAL A 129 -2.75 -6.54 -5.26
CA VAL A 129 -1.55 -6.00 -5.90
C VAL A 129 -1.35 -6.63 -7.26
N SER A 130 -1.19 -5.81 -8.28
CA SER A 130 -0.96 -6.26 -9.63
C SER A 130 0.22 -5.54 -10.30
N GLY A 131 0.92 -6.23 -11.18
CA GLY A 131 2.08 -5.63 -11.85
C GLY A 131 3.37 -5.83 -11.05
N GLY A 132 4.13 -4.80 -10.79
CA GLY A 132 5.44 -4.85 -10.14
C GLY A 132 5.59 -3.80 -9.04
N GLY A 133 4.53 -3.57 -8.27
CA GLY A 133 4.55 -2.62 -7.16
C GLY A 133 4.84 -3.29 -5.82
N ASP A 134 5.38 -2.51 -4.89
CA ASP A 134 5.69 -2.94 -3.53
C ASP A 134 4.58 -2.49 -2.56
N CYS A 135 4.03 -3.43 -1.78
CA CYS A 135 3.04 -3.16 -0.75
C CYS A 135 3.60 -3.52 0.63
N GLN A 136 3.72 -2.54 1.52
CA GLN A 136 4.15 -2.78 2.89
C GLN A 136 3.08 -2.35 3.88
N ILE A 137 2.62 -3.28 4.73
CA ILE A 137 1.62 -3.00 5.76
C ILE A 137 2.06 -3.60 7.09
N LYS A 138 1.98 -2.78 8.17
CA LYS A 138 2.28 -3.19 9.54
C LYS A 138 1.13 -2.84 10.47
N GLY A 139 0.97 -3.59 11.55
CA GLY A 139 -0.07 -3.35 12.55
C GLY A 139 -0.89 -4.58 12.85
N VAL A 140 -2.21 -4.45 12.87
CA VAL A 140 -3.12 -5.55 13.20
C VAL A 140 -4.33 -5.59 12.26
N ALA A 141 -4.78 -6.81 11.93
CA ALA A 141 -6.04 -7.07 11.23
C ALA A 141 -6.71 -8.32 11.81
N GLN A 142 -8.04 -8.35 11.90
CA GLN A 142 -8.74 -9.60 12.25
C GLN A 142 -8.73 -10.56 11.06
N LYS A 143 -9.04 -10.02 9.87
CA LYS A 143 -9.04 -10.77 8.61
C LYS A 143 -8.22 -10.05 7.57
N LEU A 144 -7.31 -10.80 6.95
CA LEU A 144 -6.46 -10.31 5.86
C LEU A 144 -6.70 -11.16 4.62
N SER A 145 -7.02 -10.52 3.50
CA SER A 145 -7.04 -11.15 2.18
C SER A 145 -5.98 -10.51 1.31
N ILE A 146 -5.09 -11.29 0.73
CA ILE A 146 -4.06 -10.85 -0.22
C ILE A 146 -4.33 -11.54 -1.56
N ASP A 147 -4.56 -10.73 -2.58
CA ASP A 147 -4.63 -11.15 -3.98
C ASP A 147 -3.45 -10.52 -4.73
N SER A 148 -2.44 -11.31 -5.07
CA SER A 148 -1.22 -10.82 -5.72
C SER A 148 -0.97 -11.46 -7.07
N SER A 149 -0.61 -10.65 -8.06
CA SER A 149 -0.31 -11.12 -9.40
C SER A 149 0.80 -10.32 -10.08
N GLY A 150 1.52 -10.96 -10.97
CA GLY A 150 2.65 -10.33 -11.65
C GLY A 150 3.96 -10.55 -10.91
N GLY A 151 4.75 -9.53 -10.71
CA GLY A 151 6.01 -9.54 -9.95
C GLY A 151 5.93 -8.59 -8.76
N ALA A 152 4.85 -8.66 -8.01
CA ALA A 152 4.57 -7.77 -6.88
C ALA A 152 5.16 -8.31 -5.58
N ASP A 153 5.69 -7.40 -4.75
CA ASP A 153 6.17 -7.72 -3.41
C ASP A 153 5.15 -7.26 -2.36
N VAL A 154 4.63 -8.20 -1.54
CA VAL A 154 3.65 -7.90 -0.47
C VAL A 154 4.26 -8.21 0.89
N LYS A 155 4.68 -7.17 1.60
CA LYS A 155 5.39 -7.24 2.89
C LYS A 155 4.44 -7.00 4.05
N CYS A 156 3.67 -8.02 4.44
CA CYS A 156 2.78 -8.05 5.60
C CYS A 156 3.34 -8.87 6.78
N GLY A 157 4.64 -9.16 6.80
CA GLY A 157 5.31 -9.93 7.85
C GLY A 157 5.42 -9.22 9.21
N GLU A 158 4.92 -7.98 9.33
CA GLU A 158 4.75 -7.21 10.57
C GLU A 158 3.28 -6.79 10.77
N LEU A 159 2.34 -7.37 10.01
CA LEU A 159 0.90 -7.21 10.18
C LEU A 159 0.35 -8.47 10.85
N GLU A 160 0.05 -8.38 12.14
CA GLU A 160 -0.55 -9.49 12.89
C GLU A 160 -1.99 -9.71 12.43
N ALA A 161 -2.28 -10.88 11.84
CA ALA A 161 -3.61 -11.23 11.38
C ALA A 161 -4.08 -12.58 11.96
N GLU A 162 -5.38 -12.68 12.29
CA GLU A 162 -5.96 -13.92 12.78
C GLU A 162 -6.29 -14.86 11.61
N ASP A 163 -7.18 -14.45 10.72
CA ASP A 163 -7.59 -15.23 9.57
C ASP A 163 -6.98 -14.66 8.29
N VAL A 164 -6.18 -15.47 7.59
CA VAL A 164 -5.47 -15.04 6.39
C VAL A 164 -5.91 -15.85 5.18
N THR A 165 -6.21 -15.17 4.09
CA THR A 165 -6.44 -15.74 2.77
C THR A 165 -5.43 -15.17 1.80
N ILE A 166 -4.69 -16.03 1.09
CA ILE A 166 -3.72 -15.63 0.08
C ILE A 166 -4.04 -16.29 -1.24
N ASN A 167 -4.15 -15.49 -2.28
CA ASN A 167 -4.18 -15.92 -3.67
C ASN A 167 -2.99 -15.28 -4.40
N ALA A 168 -1.99 -16.09 -4.73
CA ALA A 168 -0.76 -15.63 -5.37
C ALA A 168 -0.57 -16.24 -6.75
N SER A 169 -0.17 -15.44 -7.70
CA SER A 169 0.14 -15.92 -9.05
C SER A 169 1.27 -15.11 -9.71
N GLY A 170 1.93 -15.69 -10.68
CA GLY A 170 3.07 -15.05 -11.34
C GLY A 170 4.37 -15.27 -10.56
N GLY A 171 5.15 -14.24 -10.36
CA GLY A 171 6.39 -14.24 -9.56
C GLY A 171 6.25 -13.30 -8.37
N SER A 172 5.15 -13.41 -7.62
CA SER A 172 4.91 -12.55 -6.45
C SER A 172 5.65 -13.07 -5.23
N ASP A 173 6.23 -12.16 -4.46
CA ASP A 173 6.85 -12.45 -3.16
C ASP A 173 5.93 -11.95 -2.03
N ILE A 174 5.50 -12.84 -1.11
CA ILE A 174 4.55 -12.51 -0.06
C ILE A 174 5.05 -12.91 1.31
N ASP A 175 5.18 -11.94 2.21
CA ASP A 175 5.37 -12.17 3.64
C ASP A 175 4.04 -11.93 4.39
N ALA A 176 3.59 -12.86 5.21
CA ALA A 176 2.37 -12.70 6.01
C ALA A 176 2.49 -13.37 7.39
N VAL A 177 1.70 -12.88 8.35
CA VAL A 177 1.53 -13.50 9.67
C VAL A 177 0.10 -14.01 9.79
N ALA A 178 -0.06 -15.32 10.08
CA ALA A 178 -1.36 -15.94 10.29
C ALA A 178 -1.40 -16.63 11.66
N ASN A 179 -2.22 -16.13 12.58
CA ASN A 179 -2.24 -16.61 13.94
C ASN A 179 -3.32 -17.68 14.21
N SER A 180 -4.42 -17.70 13.43
CA SER A 180 -5.55 -18.62 13.63
C SER A 180 -5.77 -19.54 12.42
N THR A 181 -6.16 -18.99 11.27
CA THR A 181 -6.43 -19.80 10.06
C THR A 181 -5.70 -19.29 8.83
N LEU A 182 -5.36 -20.23 7.92
CA LEU A 182 -4.76 -19.92 6.62
C LEU A 182 -5.49 -20.65 5.49
N SER A 183 -5.92 -19.89 4.49
CA SER A 183 -6.38 -20.36 3.18
C SER A 183 -5.39 -19.90 2.12
N LEU A 184 -4.77 -20.82 1.40
CA LEU A 184 -3.70 -20.51 0.45
C LEU A 184 -3.97 -21.13 -0.91
N THR A 185 -3.93 -20.30 -1.94
CA THR A 185 -3.83 -20.70 -3.34
C THR A 185 -2.61 -20.02 -3.96
N ALA A 186 -1.66 -20.78 -4.46
CA ALA A 186 -0.44 -20.27 -5.08
C ALA A 186 -0.13 -20.95 -6.40
N SER A 187 0.31 -20.18 -7.39
CA SER A 187 0.67 -20.73 -8.69
C SER A 187 1.76 -19.89 -9.37
N GLY A 188 2.34 -20.42 -10.41
CA GLY A 188 3.44 -19.75 -11.12
C GLY A 188 4.77 -19.96 -10.41
N GLY A 189 5.50 -18.93 -10.13
CA GLY A 189 6.75 -18.92 -9.35
C GLY A 189 6.63 -18.00 -8.14
N ALA A 190 5.48 -18.04 -7.46
CA ALA A 190 5.26 -17.22 -6.27
C ALA A 190 6.02 -17.78 -5.07
N ASP A 191 6.68 -16.91 -4.31
CA ASP A 191 7.41 -17.25 -3.08
C ASP A 191 6.65 -16.66 -1.87
N ILE A 192 6.25 -17.53 -0.92
CA ILE A 192 5.37 -17.14 0.17
C ILE A 192 5.97 -17.56 1.51
N HIS A 193 6.17 -16.58 2.39
CA HIS A 193 6.68 -16.81 3.75
C HIS A 193 5.58 -16.53 4.77
N ILE A 194 5.20 -17.56 5.52
CA ILE A 194 4.16 -17.47 6.54
C ILE A 194 4.78 -17.58 7.93
N LYS A 195 4.55 -16.58 8.76
CA LYS A 195 4.84 -16.62 10.19
C LYS A 195 3.60 -17.02 10.96
N GLY A 196 3.81 -17.61 12.16
CA GLY A 196 2.72 -18.09 13.02
C GLY A 196 2.51 -19.60 12.91
N ASN A 197 1.41 -20.07 13.50
CA ASN A 197 1.08 -21.49 13.49
C ASN A 197 -0.42 -21.70 13.20
N PRO A 198 -0.89 -21.28 12.00
CA PRO A 198 -2.30 -21.33 11.66
C PRO A 198 -2.81 -22.74 11.42
N GLN A 199 -4.10 -22.94 11.63
CA GLN A 199 -4.82 -24.09 11.09
C GLN A 199 -4.99 -23.89 9.58
N ILE A 200 -4.45 -24.80 8.76
CA ILE A 200 -4.64 -24.78 7.31
C ILE A 200 -6.08 -25.23 7.00
N VAL A 201 -6.88 -24.32 6.43
CA VAL A 201 -8.28 -24.59 6.04
C VAL A 201 -8.42 -24.85 4.54
N HIS A 202 -7.52 -24.34 3.74
CA HIS A 202 -7.41 -24.61 2.31
C HIS A 202 -5.95 -24.54 1.87
N TRP A 203 -5.55 -25.45 0.96
CA TRP A 203 -4.20 -25.48 0.43
C TRP A 203 -4.20 -25.95 -1.02
N ASP A 204 -3.86 -25.06 -1.94
CA ASP A 204 -3.68 -25.37 -3.36
C ASP A 204 -2.42 -24.66 -3.87
N VAL A 205 -1.32 -25.40 -3.95
CA VAL A 205 -0.03 -24.90 -4.41
C VAL A 205 0.39 -25.66 -5.65
N SER A 206 0.67 -24.95 -6.72
CA SER A 206 0.94 -25.52 -8.03
C SER A 206 2.02 -24.75 -8.81
N GLY A 207 2.49 -25.30 -9.91
CA GLY A 207 3.53 -24.68 -10.72
C GLY A 207 4.90 -24.77 -10.05
N GLY A 208 5.61 -23.65 -9.93
CA GLY A 208 6.90 -23.53 -9.25
C GLY A 208 6.80 -22.67 -7.98
N ALA A 209 5.58 -22.53 -7.44
CA ALA A 209 5.40 -21.74 -6.22
C ALA A 209 6.01 -22.46 -5.01
N ASP A 210 6.66 -21.70 -4.14
CA ASP A 210 7.27 -22.17 -2.90
C ASP A 210 6.59 -21.53 -1.68
N VAL A 211 6.43 -22.31 -0.60
CA VAL A 211 5.78 -21.82 0.62
C VAL A 211 6.59 -22.26 1.84
N GLU A 212 7.10 -21.29 2.58
CA GLU A 212 7.87 -21.53 3.79
C GLU A 212 7.11 -21.05 5.05
N PHE A 213 7.22 -21.83 6.13
CA PHE A 213 6.72 -21.48 7.45
C PHE A 213 7.88 -21.18 8.40
N ASN A 214 7.82 -20.02 9.10
CA ASN A 214 8.84 -19.55 10.04
C ASN A 214 8.28 -19.37 11.46
#